data_a998e116bbc633bf81c248298f2c8c32
#
_entry.id   a998e116bbc633bf81c248298f2c8c32
#
_cell.length_a   1.000
_cell.length_b   1.000
_cell.length_c   1.000
_cell.angle_alpha   90.00
_cell.angle_beta   90.00
_cell.angle_gamma   90.00
#
_symmetry.space_group_name_H-M   'P 1'
#
loop_
_entity.id
_entity.type
_entity.pdbx_description
1 polymer ?
#
loop_
_entity_poly.entity_id
_entity_poly.type
_entity_poly.pdbx_seq_one_letter_code
_entity_poly.pdbx_strand_id
1 'polypeptide(L)'
;MAQTHKNRIVPLLFALLCAASLVVMVRSAFVGLEIDEEYALSLGYRLVSGDRLFYSMWEPHQLSSLPAAALLAVFIGITGGTTGVLVFFRLVVLVCKAGMSYVFYREFRRDLGAPAALLAALVLFAFVPKWFLGPDYTGQQFHWTLAAFLCL
;
A
#
# COMPACT_ATOMS: atom_id res chain seq x y z
N MET A 1 18.07 -36.99 -16.95
CA MET A 1 18.66 -35.93 -16.08
C MET A 1 18.29 -34.50 -16.48
N ALA A 2 17.98 -34.16 -17.73
CA ALA A 2 17.66 -32.80 -18.16
C ALA A 2 16.28 -32.26 -17.67
N GLN A 3 15.31 -33.12 -17.42
CA GLN A 3 13.93 -32.73 -17.05
C GLN A 3 13.82 -32.23 -15.60
N THR A 4 14.66 -32.67 -14.69
CA THR A 4 14.69 -32.25 -13.28
C THR A 4 15.29 -30.86 -13.09
N HIS A 5 16.17 -30.41 -13.98
CA HIS A 5 16.75 -29.05 -13.93
C HIS A 5 15.76 -27.98 -14.36
N LYS A 6 14.93 -28.28 -15.39
CA LYS A 6 13.93 -27.32 -15.93
C LYS A 6 12.83 -27.01 -14.90
N ASN A 7 12.48 -27.95 -14.03
CA ASN A 7 11.42 -27.77 -13.01
C ASN A 7 11.86 -26.91 -11.81
N ARG A 8 13.14 -26.61 -11.63
CA ARG A 8 13.64 -25.77 -10.51
C ARG A 8 13.88 -24.31 -10.90
N ILE A 9 14.09 -24.03 -12.20
CA ILE A 9 14.41 -22.70 -12.69
C ILE A 9 13.18 -21.75 -12.55
N VAL A 10 12.00 -22.24 -12.89
CA VAL A 10 10.77 -21.43 -12.83
C VAL A 10 10.46 -20.94 -11.39
N PRO A 11 10.39 -21.82 -10.36
CA PRO A 11 10.15 -21.36 -8.99
C PRO A 11 11.28 -20.48 -8.45
N LEU A 12 12.52 -20.69 -8.88
CA LEU A 12 13.64 -19.83 -8.51
C LEU A 12 13.48 -18.41 -9.11
N LEU A 13 13.12 -18.31 -10.39
CA LEU A 13 12.85 -17.02 -11.03
C LEU A 13 11.70 -16.28 -10.34
N PHE A 14 10.62 -16.97 -9.99
CA PHE A 14 9.54 -16.36 -9.22
C PHE A 14 9.99 -15.89 -7.84
N ALA A 15 10.76 -16.67 -7.12
CA ALA A 15 11.31 -16.27 -5.83
C ALA A 15 12.20 -15.01 -5.95
N LEU A 16 13.02 -14.93 -6.99
CA LEU A 16 13.85 -13.76 -7.27
C LEU A 16 13.01 -12.53 -7.62
N LEU A 17 11.94 -12.69 -8.41
CA LEU A 17 11.01 -11.60 -8.73
C LEU A 17 10.28 -11.11 -7.48
N CYS A 18 9.82 -12.01 -6.62
CA CYS A 18 9.21 -11.65 -5.34
C CYS A 18 10.20 -10.86 -4.46
N ALA A 19 11.42 -11.37 -4.32
CA ALA A 19 12.46 -10.71 -3.52
C ALA A 19 12.82 -9.33 -4.09
N ALA A 20 13.01 -9.22 -5.41
CA ALA A 20 13.29 -7.95 -6.06
C ALA A 20 12.15 -6.95 -5.88
N SER A 21 10.90 -7.36 -6.09
CA SER A 21 9.73 -6.52 -5.86
C SER A 21 9.65 -6.03 -4.42
N LEU A 22 9.89 -6.93 -3.45
CA LEU A 22 9.88 -6.56 -2.03
C LEU A 22 10.98 -5.54 -1.71
N VAL A 23 12.21 -5.78 -2.18
CA VAL A 23 13.35 -4.86 -1.96
C VAL A 23 13.06 -3.49 -2.55
N VAL A 24 12.54 -3.42 -3.79
CA VAL A 24 12.18 -2.15 -4.44
C VAL A 24 11.10 -1.43 -3.65
N MET A 25 10.04 -2.13 -3.25
CA MET A 25 8.92 -1.53 -2.51
C MET A 25 9.32 -1.08 -1.10
N VAL A 26 10.14 -1.85 -0.39
CA VAL A 26 10.68 -1.44 0.92
C VAL A 26 11.58 -0.21 0.75
N ARG A 27 12.47 -0.22 -0.25
CA ARG A 27 13.34 0.93 -0.51
C ARG A 27 12.53 2.20 -0.84
N SER A 28 11.44 2.09 -1.60
CA SER A 28 10.58 3.23 -1.94
C SER A 28 9.94 3.87 -0.71
N ALA A 29 9.75 3.13 0.39
CA ALA A 29 9.24 3.68 1.64
C ALA A 29 10.20 4.67 2.32
N PHE A 30 11.48 4.69 1.94
CA PHE A 30 12.51 5.55 2.54
C PHE A 30 13.03 6.62 1.58
N VAL A 31 12.48 6.73 0.38
CA VAL A 31 13.00 7.64 -0.67
C VAL A 31 11.94 8.65 -1.07
N GLY A 32 12.39 9.91 -1.17
CA GLY A 32 11.58 11.00 -1.71
C GLY A 32 10.55 11.56 -0.74
N LEU A 33 10.01 12.70 -1.13
CA LEU A 33 8.90 13.39 -0.48
C LEU A 33 7.97 13.87 -1.59
N GLU A 34 6.66 13.76 -1.38
CA GLU A 34 5.66 14.15 -2.38
C GLU A 34 4.59 15.04 -1.74
N ILE A 35 4.20 16.09 -2.44
CA ILE A 35 3.23 17.10 -1.96
C ILE A 35 1.90 16.47 -1.57
N ASP A 36 1.41 15.51 -2.35
CA ASP A 36 0.13 14.86 -2.08
C ASP A 36 0.15 13.99 -0.81
N GLU A 37 1.33 13.44 -0.47
CA GLU A 37 1.57 12.73 0.79
C GLU A 37 1.52 13.68 1.99
N GLU A 38 2.23 14.80 1.90
CA GLU A 38 2.22 15.83 2.92
C GLU A 38 0.82 16.40 3.11
N TYR A 39 0.09 16.62 2.01
CA TYR A 39 -1.28 17.06 2.04
C TYR A 39 -2.18 16.09 2.80
N ALA A 40 -2.14 14.80 2.49
CA ALA A 40 -2.95 13.79 3.18
C ALA A 40 -2.61 13.70 4.68
N LEU A 41 -1.31 13.79 5.03
CA LEU A 41 -0.86 13.83 6.41
C LEU A 41 -1.31 15.09 7.14
N SER A 42 -1.23 16.25 6.49
CA SER A 42 -1.67 17.53 7.07
C SER A 42 -3.16 17.55 7.36
N LEU A 43 -3.99 17.02 6.46
CA LEU A 43 -5.43 16.87 6.69
C LEU A 43 -5.71 15.92 7.87
N GLY A 44 -5.00 14.80 7.94
CA GLY A 44 -5.09 13.87 9.07
C GLY A 44 -4.70 14.55 10.39
N TYR A 45 -3.63 15.33 10.39
CA TYR A 45 -3.18 16.07 11.57
C TYR A 45 -4.17 17.13 12.04
N ARG A 46 -4.79 17.87 11.11
CA ARG A 46 -5.85 18.83 11.41
C ARG A 46 -7.02 18.18 12.14
N LEU A 47 -7.46 16.99 11.68
CA LEU A 47 -8.52 16.24 12.35
C LEU A 47 -8.11 15.80 13.77
N VAL A 48 -6.90 15.29 13.95
CA VAL A 48 -6.38 14.91 15.28
C VAL A 48 -6.26 16.12 16.18
N SER A 49 -5.98 17.31 15.63
CA SER A 49 -5.90 18.58 16.35
C SER A 49 -7.27 19.21 16.68
N GLY A 50 -8.38 18.60 16.25
CA GLY A 50 -9.74 19.03 16.58
C GLY A 50 -10.49 19.75 15.46
N ASP A 51 -9.93 19.89 14.27
CA ASP A 51 -10.66 20.39 13.10
C ASP A 51 -11.81 19.44 12.73
N ARG A 52 -12.86 20.02 12.14
CA ARG A 52 -14.07 19.27 11.78
C ARG A 52 -14.26 19.27 10.27
N LEU A 53 -14.54 18.09 9.72
CA LEU A 53 -14.90 17.94 8.31
C LEU A 53 -16.10 18.82 7.97
N PHE A 54 -16.05 19.43 6.78
CA PHE A 54 -17.11 20.29 6.23
C PHE A 54 -17.48 21.53 7.08
N TYR A 55 -16.74 21.81 8.14
CA TYR A 55 -16.93 22.97 9.00
C TYR A 55 -15.67 23.85 9.06
N SER A 56 -14.57 23.36 9.57
CA SER A 56 -13.27 24.05 9.59
C SER A 56 -12.31 23.62 8.47
N MET A 57 -12.67 22.56 7.75
CA MET A 57 -11.94 22.02 6.60
C MET A 57 -12.85 22.05 5.37
N TRP A 58 -12.40 22.75 4.32
CA TRP A 58 -13.11 22.87 3.03
C TRP A 58 -12.26 22.36 1.88
N GLU A 59 -11.49 21.35 2.14
CA GLU A 59 -10.55 20.78 1.19
C GLU A 59 -11.24 19.72 0.31
N PRO A 60 -10.87 19.59 -0.95
CA PRO A 60 -11.28 18.43 -1.74
C PRO A 60 -10.77 17.15 -1.06
N HIS A 61 -11.46 16.05 -1.27
CA HIS A 61 -11.08 14.73 -0.74
C HIS A 61 -11.01 14.61 0.80
N GLN A 62 -11.76 15.42 1.55
CA GLN A 62 -11.75 15.44 3.02
C GLN A 62 -11.92 14.05 3.67
N LEU A 63 -12.76 13.19 3.09
CA LEU A 63 -13.01 11.84 3.63
C LEU A 63 -11.77 10.94 3.56
N SER A 64 -10.84 11.19 2.64
CA SER A 64 -9.57 10.47 2.57
C SER A 64 -8.65 10.74 3.77
N SER A 65 -8.90 11.82 4.51
CA SER A 65 -8.16 12.14 5.72
C SER A 65 -8.55 11.28 6.93
N LEU A 66 -9.70 10.60 6.92
CA LEU A 66 -10.15 9.78 8.05
C LEU A 66 -9.21 8.60 8.36
N PRO A 67 -8.81 7.76 7.38
CA PRO A 67 -7.81 6.73 7.63
C PRO A 67 -6.46 7.30 8.08
N ALA A 68 -6.04 8.42 7.48
CA ALA A 68 -4.82 9.12 7.87
C ALA A 68 -4.90 9.61 9.33
N ALA A 69 -6.00 10.24 9.71
CA ALA A 69 -6.20 10.71 11.10
C ALA A 69 -6.18 9.56 12.11
N ALA A 70 -6.85 8.45 11.80
CA ALA A 70 -6.87 7.28 12.69
C ALA A 70 -5.46 6.71 12.91
N LEU A 71 -4.70 6.51 11.83
CA LEU A 71 -3.32 6.02 11.91
C LEU A 71 -2.39 7.03 12.63
N LEU A 72 -2.57 8.33 12.36
CA LEU A 72 -1.80 9.39 13.00
C LEU A 72 -2.07 9.46 14.51
N ALA A 73 -3.32 9.34 14.93
CA ALA A 73 -3.69 9.30 16.34
C ALA A 73 -3.01 8.12 17.05
N VAL A 74 -3.00 6.94 16.44
CA VAL A 74 -2.29 5.77 16.95
C VAL A 74 -0.79 6.03 17.03
N PHE A 75 -0.19 6.57 15.96
CA PHE A 75 1.25 6.86 15.94
C PHE A 75 1.65 7.86 17.02
N ILE A 76 0.94 8.98 17.15
CA ILE A 76 1.20 10.00 18.17
C ILE A 76 0.98 9.43 19.56
N GLY A 77 -0.07 8.62 19.76
CA GLY A 77 -0.35 7.97 21.03
C GLY A 77 0.77 7.04 21.52
N ILE A 78 1.51 6.43 20.57
CA ILE A 78 2.64 5.53 20.89
C ILE A 78 3.95 6.31 21.04
N THR A 79 4.22 7.28 20.16
CA THR A 79 5.54 7.93 20.06
C THR A 79 5.62 9.27 20.78
N GLY A 80 4.48 9.86 21.11
CA GLY A 80 4.39 11.20 21.70
C GLY A 80 4.68 12.35 20.71
N GLY A 81 4.82 12.07 19.42
CA GLY A 81 5.17 13.10 18.41
C GLY A 81 4.92 12.66 16.98
N THR A 82 5.34 13.46 16.02
CA THR A 82 5.14 13.20 14.58
C THR A 82 6.42 12.79 13.84
N THR A 83 7.56 12.75 14.52
CA THR A 83 8.84 12.38 13.88
C THR A 83 8.82 10.94 13.38
N GLY A 84 9.07 10.74 12.10
CA GLY A 84 9.03 9.42 11.45
C GLY A 84 7.65 8.95 10.97
N VAL A 85 6.62 9.77 11.15
CA VAL A 85 5.24 9.43 10.76
C VAL A 85 5.12 9.08 9.28
N LEU A 86 5.83 9.74 8.40
CA LEU A 86 5.81 9.49 6.95
C LEU A 86 6.26 8.05 6.63
N VAL A 87 7.37 7.62 7.21
CA VAL A 87 7.87 6.25 7.03
C VAL A 87 6.88 5.24 7.61
N PHE A 88 6.32 5.52 8.78
CA PHE A 88 5.28 4.67 9.38
C PHE A 88 4.10 4.47 8.44
N PHE A 89 3.55 5.55 7.85
CA PHE A 89 2.44 5.47 6.92
C PHE A 89 2.78 4.66 5.67
N ARG A 90 3.95 4.87 5.10
CA ARG A 90 4.43 4.12 3.94
C ARG A 90 4.56 2.63 4.24
N LEU A 91 5.05 2.28 5.43
CA LEU A 91 5.12 0.88 5.86
C LEU A 91 3.73 0.26 6.06
N VAL A 92 2.79 1.01 6.63
CA VAL A 92 1.39 0.56 6.74
C VAL A 92 0.78 0.31 5.34
N VAL A 93 0.95 1.25 4.41
CA VAL A 93 0.49 1.09 3.02
C VAL A 93 1.14 -0.14 2.37
N LEU A 94 2.43 -0.35 2.58
CA LEU A 94 3.15 -1.52 2.07
C LEU A 94 2.57 -2.84 2.60
N VAL A 95 2.29 -2.91 3.90
CA VAL A 95 1.65 -4.09 4.53
C VAL A 95 0.25 -4.32 3.96
N CYS A 96 -0.56 -3.26 3.80
CA CYS A 96 -1.88 -3.36 3.18
C CYS A 96 -1.79 -3.89 1.74
N LYS A 97 -0.85 -3.36 0.93
CA LYS A 97 -0.60 -3.84 -0.43
C LYS A 97 -0.22 -5.31 -0.48
N ALA A 98 0.68 -5.74 0.41
CA ALA A 98 1.07 -7.15 0.50
C ALA A 98 -0.13 -8.05 0.87
N GLY A 99 -0.94 -7.63 1.84
CA GLY A 99 -2.16 -8.34 2.22
C GLY A 99 -3.16 -8.47 1.07
N MET A 100 -3.44 -7.36 0.37
CA MET A 100 -4.36 -7.35 -0.78
C MET A 100 -3.85 -8.20 -1.94
N SER A 101 -2.55 -8.12 -2.24
CA SER A 101 -1.93 -8.96 -3.29
C SER A 101 -1.99 -10.44 -2.94
N TYR A 102 -1.83 -10.79 -1.66
CA TYR A 102 -1.99 -12.16 -1.18
C TYR A 102 -3.44 -12.65 -1.31
N VAL A 103 -4.43 -11.83 -0.92
CA VAL A 103 -5.85 -12.16 -1.09
C VAL A 103 -6.17 -12.35 -2.57
N PHE A 104 -5.73 -11.44 -3.43
CA PHE A 104 -5.88 -11.56 -4.88
C PHE A 104 -5.31 -12.88 -5.40
N TYR A 105 -4.06 -13.21 -5.03
CA TYR A 105 -3.46 -14.49 -5.41
C TYR A 105 -4.29 -15.70 -4.96
N ARG A 106 -4.75 -15.67 -3.71
CA ARG A 106 -5.53 -16.77 -3.12
C ARG A 106 -6.83 -17.00 -3.87
N GLU A 107 -7.55 -15.94 -4.20
CA GLU A 107 -8.85 -16.03 -4.88
C GLU A 107 -8.68 -16.48 -6.35
N PHE A 108 -7.75 -15.88 -7.09
CA PHE A 108 -7.62 -16.12 -8.53
C PHE A 108 -6.71 -17.29 -8.93
N ARG A 109 -5.98 -17.91 -7.99
CA ARG A 109 -5.08 -19.03 -8.34
C ARG A 109 -5.79 -20.26 -8.91
N ARG A 110 -7.08 -20.44 -8.64
CA ARG A 110 -7.86 -21.57 -9.14
C ARG A 110 -8.27 -21.36 -10.59
N ASP A 111 -8.61 -20.13 -10.95
CA ASP A 111 -9.13 -19.78 -12.27
C ASP A 111 -7.99 -19.49 -13.27
N LEU A 112 -6.97 -18.77 -12.85
CA LEU A 112 -5.83 -18.38 -13.68
C LEU A 112 -4.66 -19.39 -13.66
N GLY A 113 -4.69 -20.32 -12.72
CA GLY A 113 -3.52 -21.14 -12.38
C GLY A 113 -2.50 -20.38 -11.51
N ALA A 114 -1.77 -21.12 -10.67
CA ALA A 114 -0.88 -20.54 -9.67
C ALA A 114 0.21 -19.61 -10.24
N PRO A 115 0.90 -19.92 -11.37
CA PRO A 115 1.93 -19.02 -11.90
C PRO A 115 1.37 -17.69 -12.41
N ALA A 116 0.24 -17.71 -13.13
CA ALA A 116 -0.37 -16.49 -13.68
C ALA A 116 -0.96 -15.61 -12.55
N ALA A 117 -1.63 -16.22 -11.58
CA ALA A 117 -2.16 -15.52 -10.43
C ALA A 117 -1.03 -14.89 -9.58
N LEU A 118 0.11 -15.58 -9.41
CA LEU A 118 1.26 -15.04 -8.70
C LEU A 118 1.87 -13.84 -9.44
N LEU A 119 2.03 -13.94 -10.76
CA LEU A 119 2.53 -12.83 -11.57
C LEU A 119 1.60 -11.62 -11.48
N ALA A 120 0.29 -11.81 -11.61
CA ALA A 120 -0.69 -10.75 -11.47
C ALA A 120 -0.67 -10.11 -10.05
N ALA A 121 -0.56 -10.92 -9.00
CA ALA A 121 -0.42 -10.45 -7.63
C ALA A 121 0.88 -9.65 -7.41
N LEU A 122 1.99 -10.04 -8.03
CA LEU A 122 3.25 -9.29 -7.98
C LEU A 122 3.14 -7.95 -8.71
N VAL A 123 2.50 -7.92 -9.87
CA VAL A 123 2.22 -6.66 -10.58
C VAL A 123 1.37 -5.74 -9.71
N LEU A 124 0.32 -6.28 -9.08
CA LEU A 124 -0.53 -5.53 -8.16
C LEU A 124 0.26 -5.00 -6.95
N PHE A 125 1.11 -5.82 -6.36
CA PHE A 125 1.98 -5.40 -5.26
C PHE A 125 2.95 -4.29 -5.65
N ALA A 126 3.58 -4.39 -6.83
CA ALA A 126 4.54 -3.43 -7.32
C ALA A 126 3.89 -2.16 -7.92
N PHE A 127 2.59 -2.21 -8.25
CA PHE A 127 1.89 -1.07 -8.84
C PHE A 127 1.75 0.08 -7.86
N VAL A 128 2.27 1.25 -8.22
CA VAL A 128 2.18 2.49 -7.43
C VAL A 128 1.50 3.54 -8.31
N PRO A 129 0.28 3.98 -7.96
CA PRO A 129 -0.52 4.89 -8.82
C PRO A 129 0.17 6.23 -9.11
N LYS A 130 0.95 6.75 -8.16
CA LYS A 130 1.62 8.05 -8.26
C LYS A 130 3.06 7.98 -7.74
N TRP A 131 3.99 7.36 -8.39
CA TRP A 131 5.44 7.42 -8.11
C TRP A 131 5.90 7.16 -6.66
N PHE A 132 5.03 7.28 -5.65
CA PHE A 132 5.36 7.17 -4.23
C PHE A 132 4.40 6.23 -3.48
N LEU A 133 4.87 5.68 -2.39
CA LEU A 133 4.14 4.77 -1.51
C LEU A 133 3.56 5.57 -0.34
N GLY A 134 2.49 6.32 -0.55
CA GLY A 134 1.91 7.18 0.46
C GLY A 134 0.41 6.99 0.66
N PRO A 135 -0.16 7.59 1.71
CA PRO A 135 -1.58 7.50 2.04
C PRO A 135 -2.44 8.51 1.27
N ASP A 136 -2.07 8.85 0.03
CA ASP A 136 -2.80 9.81 -0.80
C ASP A 136 -4.21 9.29 -1.17
N TYR A 137 -5.08 10.20 -1.60
CA TYR A 137 -6.47 9.86 -1.95
C TYR A 137 -6.56 8.93 -3.16
N THR A 138 -5.64 9.03 -4.13
CA THR A 138 -5.60 8.16 -5.31
C THR A 138 -5.22 6.74 -4.94
N GLY A 139 -4.20 6.58 -4.11
CA GLY A 139 -3.80 5.28 -3.57
C GLY A 139 -4.90 4.65 -2.73
N GLN A 140 -5.58 5.42 -1.89
CA GLN A 140 -6.73 4.96 -1.12
C GLN A 140 -7.89 4.52 -2.02
N GLN A 141 -8.25 5.33 -3.03
CA GLN A 141 -9.31 4.99 -3.99
C GLN A 141 -9.02 3.66 -4.69
N PHE A 142 -7.78 3.46 -5.15
CA PHE A 142 -7.36 2.20 -5.76
C PHE A 142 -7.53 1.02 -4.80
N HIS A 143 -7.06 1.13 -3.57
CA HIS A 143 -7.13 0.06 -2.58
C HIS A 143 -8.58 -0.26 -2.17
N TRP A 144 -9.43 0.76 -1.94
CA TRP A 144 -10.83 0.53 -1.60
C TRP A 144 -11.62 -0.11 -2.75
N THR A 145 -11.37 0.31 -3.99
CA THR A 145 -12.00 -0.29 -5.17
C THR A 145 -11.59 -1.75 -5.31
N LEU A 146 -10.30 -2.05 -5.15
CA LEU A 146 -9.80 -3.42 -5.21
C LEU A 146 -10.37 -4.28 -4.07
N ALA A 147 -10.42 -3.75 -2.85
CA ALA A 147 -11.02 -4.47 -1.71
C ALA A 147 -12.50 -4.79 -1.97
N ALA A 148 -13.28 -3.82 -2.47
CA ALA A 148 -14.67 -4.04 -2.84
C ALA A 148 -14.80 -5.13 -3.93
N PHE A 149 -13.96 -5.09 -4.95
CA PHE A 149 -13.94 -6.11 -6.01
C PHE A 149 -13.60 -7.52 -5.48
N LEU A 150 -12.70 -7.62 -4.52
CA LEU A 150 -12.31 -8.92 -3.92
C LEU A 150 -13.36 -9.48 -2.96
N CYS A 151 -14.35 -8.67 -2.54
CA CYS A 151 -15.46 -9.10 -1.67
C CYS A 151 -16.71 -9.53 -2.45
N LEU A 152 -16.74 -9.32 -3.79
CA LEU A 152 -17.84 -9.77 -4.66
C LEU A 152 -17.64 -11.20 -5.15
#